data_da35285f3cafac2281c9585e7f001891
#
_entry.id   da35285f3cafac2281c9585e7f001891
#
_cell.length_a   1.000
_cell.length_b   1.000
_cell.length_c   1.000
_cell.angle_alpha   90.00
_cell.angle_beta   90.00
_cell.angle_gamma   90.00
#
_symmetry.space_group_name_H-M   'P 1'
#
loop_
_entity.id
_entity.type
_entity.pdbx_description
1 polymer ?
#
loop_
_entity_poly.entity_id
_entity_poly.type
_entity_poly.pdbx_seq_one_letter_code
_entity_poly.pdbx_strand_id
1 'polypeptide(L)'
;MMNFKLLALVAPTLLAMNILPSLARETSQQIAQSVNCNNPQTTQQMIICGDRTYKAADQKLNQVYKALQSKISGNQKQRLNNAQLAWIKFRDAACEFEAGQFQGGTLASPTRLNCLTRITQQRTKDLNSSLQDFNNR
;
A
#
# COMPACT_ATOMS: atom_id res chain seq x y z
N MET A 1 -47.04 55.59 14.85
CA MET A 1 -46.29 54.45 15.39
C MET A 1 -46.56 53.25 14.49
N MET A 2 -45.69 52.98 13.55
CA MET A 2 -45.84 51.93 12.54
C MET A 2 -44.85 50.80 12.84
N ASN A 3 -45.35 49.64 13.21
CA ASN A 3 -44.55 48.42 13.43
C ASN A 3 -44.26 47.72 12.09
N PHE A 4 -43.01 47.76 11.64
CA PHE A 4 -42.55 46.97 10.53
C PHE A 4 -42.13 45.55 11.02
N LYS A 5 -42.91 44.53 10.71
CA LYS A 5 -42.48 43.14 10.88
C LYS A 5 -41.63 42.74 9.65
N LEU A 6 -40.34 42.56 9.86
CA LEU A 6 -39.49 41.92 8.88
C LEU A 6 -39.77 40.40 8.86
N LEU A 7 -40.32 39.92 7.76
CA LEU A 7 -40.32 38.49 7.45
C LEU A 7 -38.91 38.10 6.93
N ALA A 8 -38.20 37.28 7.70
CA ALA A 8 -36.97 36.64 7.25
C ALA A 8 -37.34 35.42 6.39
N LEU A 9 -37.10 35.51 5.08
CA LEU A 9 -37.15 34.40 4.14
C LEU A 9 -35.89 33.53 4.37
N VAL A 10 -36.10 32.39 5.00
CA VAL A 10 -35.05 31.35 5.09
C VAL A 10 -35.07 30.56 3.78
N ALA A 11 -34.03 30.75 2.95
CA ALA A 11 -33.79 29.95 1.77
C ALA A 11 -33.25 28.58 2.19
N PRO A 12 -33.75 27.44 1.67
CA PRO A 12 -33.12 26.15 1.87
C PRO A 12 -31.94 26.01 0.96
N THR A 13 -30.73 26.18 1.50
CA THR A 13 -29.46 25.95 0.77
C THR A 13 -29.15 24.47 0.64
N LEU A 14 -29.22 23.95 -0.56
CA LEU A 14 -28.30 23.03 -1.24
C LEU A 14 -27.31 22.24 -0.34
N LEU A 15 -27.73 21.09 0.15
CA LEU A 15 -26.91 20.06 0.79
C LEU A 15 -27.00 18.73 0.03
N ALA A 16 -26.80 18.73 -1.27
CA ALA A 16 -26.99 17.52 -2.09
C ALA A 16 -25.81 17.16 -3.01
N MET A 17 -24.56 17.52 -2.67
CA MET A 17 -23.45 17.30 -3.64
C MET A 17 -22.24 16.51 -3.15
N ASN A 18 -22.24 15.87 -1.98
CA ASN A 18 -21.05 15.17 -1.47
C ASN A 18 -21.24 13.66 -1.17
N ILE A 19 -22.33 13.03 -1.59
CA ILE A 19 -22.63 11.62 -1.23
C ILE A 19 -22.10 10.61 -2.26
N LEU A 20 -21.94 11.00 -3.52
CA LEU A 20 -21.56 10.09 -4.61
C LEU A 20 -20.12 9.49 -4.55
N PRO A 21 -19.07 10.21 -4.12
CA PRO A 21 -17.73 9.61 -4.07
C PRO A 21 -17.52 8.61 -2.92
N SER A 22 -18.30 8.70 -1.83
CA SER A 22 -18.19 7.78 -0.70
C SER A 22 -18.77 6.40 -1.00
N LEU A 23 -19.93 6.34 -1.65
CA LEU A 23 -20.59 5.08 -1.99
C LEU A 23 -19.78 4.24 -3.00
N ALA A 24 -19.16 4.88 -4.00
CA ALA A 24 -18.31 4.18 -4.96
C ALA A 24 -17.04 3.60 -4.33
N ARG A 25 -16.50 4.26 -3.31
CA ARG A 25 -15.32 3.79 -2.56
C ARG A 25 -15.66 2.62 -1.64
N GLU A 26 -16.81 2.65 -0.99
CA GLU A 26 -17.28 1.57 -0.11
C GLU A 26 -17.57 0.29 -0.89
N THR A 27 -18.23 0.37 -2.05
CA THR A 27 -18.50 -0.78 -2.90
C THR A 27 -17.21 -1.41 -3.44
N SER A 28 -16.23 -0.63 -3.84
CA SER A 28 -14.92 -1.15 -4.31
C SER A 28 -14.15 -1.85 -3.20
N GLN A 29 -14.20 -1.35 -1.98
CA GLN A 29 -13.55 -1.98 -0.81
C GLN A 29 -14.26 -3.28 -0.40
N GLN A 30 -15.59 -3.34 -0.46
CA GLN A 30 -16.36 -4.55 -0.17
C GLN A 30 -16.09 -5.66 -1.19
N ILE A 31 -16.04 -5.33 -2.49
CA ILE A 31 -15.70 -6.30 -3.55
C ILE A 31 -14.28 -6.83 -3.33
N ALA A 32 -13.31 -5.96 -3.03
CA ALA A 32 -11.96 -6.39 -2.75
C ALA A 32 -11.89 -7.36 -1.55
N GLN A 33 -12.67 -7.15 -0.48
CA GLN A 33 -12.67 -8.02 0.69
C GLN A 33 -13.30 -9.40 0.44
N SER A 34 -14.27 -9.52 -0.46
CA SER A 34 -15.00 -10.76 -0.75
C SER A 34 -14.23 -11.75 -1.65
N VAL A 35 -13.13 -11.33 -2.28
CA VAL A 35 -12.36 -12.20 -3.19
C VAL A 35 -11.64 -13.31 -2.42
N ASN A 36 -11.90 -14.57 -2.80
CA ASN A 36 -11.17 -15.73 -2.31
C ASN A 36 -9.78 -15.80 -2.98
N CYS A 37 -8.73 -15.61 -2.20
CA CYS A 37 -7.36 -15.62 -2.69
C CYS A 37 -6.67 -16.99 -2.68
N ASN A 38 -7.33 -18.06 -2.25
CA ASN A 38 -6.75 -19.41 -2.32
C ASN A 38 -6.71 -19.95 -3.75
N ASN A 39 -7.62 -19.49 -4.61
CA ASN A 39 -7.69 -19.91 -6.01
C ASN A 39 -8.27 -18.78 -6.89
N PRO A 40 -7.50 -17.73 -7.21
CA PRO A 40 -7.96 -16.64 -8.07
C PRO A 40 -8.08 -17.13 -9.51
N GLN A 41 -9.28 -17.03 -10.09
CA GLN A 41 -9.61 -17.56 -11.43
C GLN A 41 -9.54 -16.48 -12.52
N THR A 42 -9.54 -15.20 -12.16
CA THR A 42 -9.53 -14.09 -13.10
C THR A 42 -8.34 -13.16 -12.84
N THR A 43 -7.91 -12.44 -13.87
CA THR A 43 -6.85 -11.43 -13.74
C THR A 43 -7.18 -10.39 -12.67
N GLN A 44 -8.45 -9.96 -12.58
CA GLN A 44 -8.88 -9.02 -11.55
C GLN A 44 -8.71 -9.60 -10.14
N GLN A 45 -9.07 -10.86 -9.94
CA GLN A 45 -8.84 -11.55 -8.65
C GLN A 45 -7.35 -11.68 -8.36
N MET A 46 -6.51 -12.01 -9.35
CA MET A 46 -5.05 -12.07 -9.19
C MET A 46 -4.47 -10.71 -8.76
N ILE A 47 -4.95 -9.61 -9.34
CA ILE A 47 -4.53 -8.25 -8.95
C ILE A 47 -4.94 -7.95 -7.51
N ILE A 48 -6.20 -8.20 -7.13
CA ILE A 48 -6.68 -7.95 -5.77
C ILE A 48 -5.90 -8.78 -4.75
N CYS A 49 -5.67 -10.05 -5.02
CA CYS A 49 -4.94 -10.94 -4.13
C CYS A 49 -3.45 -10.59 -4.06
N GLY A 50 -2.82 -10.28 -5.19
CA GLY A 50 -1.44 -9.82 -5.26
C GLY A 50 -1.22 -8.52 -4.48
N ASP A 51 -2.12 -7.55 -4.61
CA ASP A 51 -2.08 -6.28 -3.86
C ASP A 51 -2.18 -6.51 -2.34
N ARG A 52 -3.08 -7.39 -1.88
CA ARG A 52 -3.17 -7.75 -0.45
C ARG A 52 -1.87 -8.37 0.06
N THR A 53 -1.33 -9.34 -0.69
CA THR A 53 -0.12 -10.05 -0.30
C THR A 53 1.08 -9.10 -0.28
N TYR A 54 1.19 -8.21 -1.26
CA TYR A 54 2.23 -7.21 -1.29
C TYR A 54 2.11 -6.22 -0.11
N LYS A 55 0.92 -5.70 0.16
CA LYS A 55 0.68 -4.80 1.30
C LYS A 55 1.03 -5.45 2.64
N ALA A 56 0.70 -6.73 2.83
CA ALA A 56 1.08 -7.47 4.02
C ALA A 56 2.61 -7.64 4.14
N ALA A 57 3.29 -7.94 3.03
CA ALA A 57 4.74 -8.03 2.99
C ALA A 57 5.41 -6.68 3.30
N ASP A 58 4.91 -5.58 2.73
CA ASP A 58 5.42 -4.23 2.97
C ASP A 58 5.22 -3.78 4.43
N GLN A 59 4.05 -4.06 5.01
CA GLN A 59 3.81 -3.80 6.42
C GLN A 59 4.80 -4.55 7.33
N LYS A 60 5.08 -5.83 7.02
CA LYS A 60 6.04 -6.63 7.76
C LYS A 60 7.46 -6.09 7.63
N LEU A 61 7.87 -5.72 6.41
CA LEU A 61 9.15 -5.07 6.17
C LEU A 61 9.30 -3.80 7.01
N ASN A 62 8.28 -2.94 6.99
CA ASN A 62 8.30 -1.68 7.74
C ASN A 62 8.38 -1.89 9.25
N GLN A 63 7.75 -2.95 9.80
CA GLN A 63 7.87 -3.32 11.21
C GLN A 63 9.32 -3.69 11.57
N VAL A 64 9.94 -4.58 10.78
CA VAL A 64 11.32 -5.02 11.02
C VAL A 64 12.32 -3.88 10.83
N TYR A 65 12.12 -3.05 9.81
CA TYR A 65 12.95 -1.87 9.56
C TYR A 65 12.92 -0.90 10.74
N LYS A 66 11.74 -0.57 11.26
CA LYS A 66 11.59 0.31 12.44
C LYS A 66 12.23 -0.31 13.69
N ALA A 67 12.05 -1.61 13.91
CA ALA A 67 12.69 -2.32 15.02
C ALA A 67 14.21 -2.27 14.91
N LEU A 68 14.80 -2.48 13.74
CA LEU A 68 16.23 -2.36 13.53
C LEU A 68 16.72 -0.91 13.71
N GLN A 69 15.97 0.08 13.22
CA GLN A 69 16.27 1.50 13.42
C GLN A 69 16.35 1.90 14.90
N SER A 70 15.54 1.26 15.76
CA SER A 70 15.56 1.54 17.21
C SER A 70 16.79 0.96 17.91
N LYS A 71 17.48 0.00 17.31
CA LYS A 71 18.69 -0.66 17.88
C LYS A 71 20.00 0.02 17.47
N ILE A 72 19.96 0.91 16.49
CA ILE A 72 21.14 1.54 15.90
C ILE A 72 21.06 3.05 16.01
N SER A 73 22.22 3.73 15.97
CA SER A 73 22.31 5.19 16.06
C SER A 73 23.37 5.77 15.13
N GLY A 74 23.43 7.08 15.02
CA GLY A 74 24.46 7.80 14.28
C GLY A 74 24.65 7.32 12.84
N ASN A 75 25.89 7.06 12.46
CA ASN A 75 26.25 6.67 11.09
C ASN A 75 25.62 5.35 10.64
N GLN A 76 25.36 4.42 11.57
CA GLN A 76 24.71 3.15 11.20
C GLN A 76 23.27 3.36 10.74
N LYS A 77 22.53 4.24 11.41
CA LYS A 77 21.17 4.60 11.02
C LYS A 77 21.13 5.24 9.62
N GLN A 78 22.08 6.14 9.34
CA GLN A 78 22.21 6.73 8.02
C GLN A 78 22.53 5.70 6.94
N ARG A 79 23.46 4.76 7.21
CA ARG A 79 23.78 3.65 6.28
C ARG A 79 22.58 2.77 6.00
N LEU A 80 21.80 2.41 7.03
CA LEU A 80 20.56 1.63 6.86
C LEU A 80 19.54 2.38 6.00
N ASN A 81 19.35 3.68 6.23
CA ASN A 81 18.45 4.50 5.42
C ASN A 81 18.87 4.53 3.96
N ASN A 82 20.16 4.76 3.69
CA ASN A 82 20.69 4.79 2.33
C ASN A 82 20.55 3.44 1.62
N ALA A 83 20.84 2.35 2.33
CA ALA A 83 20.66 0.99 1.82
C ALA A 83 19.18 0.68 1.52
N GLN A 84 18.26 1.16 2.35
CA GLN A 84 16.83 0.96 2.12
C GLN A 84 16.33 1.74 0.91
N LEU A 85 16.78 2.98 0.72
CA LEU A 85 16.44 3.79 -0.46
C LEU A 85 16.98 3.18 -1.75
N ALA A 86 18.22 2.69 -1.74
CA ALA A 86 18.81 1.99 -2.89
C ALA A 86 18.06 0.69 -3.20
N TRP A 87 17.68 -0.07 -2.16
CA TRP A 87 16.90 -1.29 -2.32
C TRP A 87 15.51 -1.02 -2.90
N ILE A 88 14.80 0.04 -2.49
CA ILE A 88 13.50 0.40 -3.07
C ILE A 88 13.63 0.64 -4.57
N LYS A 89 14.65 1.39 -5.00
CA LYS A 89 14.92 1.64 -6.43
C LYS A 89 15.20 0.34 -7.20
N PHE A 90 16.01 -0.54 -6.61
CA PHE A 90 16.29 -1.86 -7.20
C PHE A 90 15.01 -2.69 -7.32
N ARG A 91 14.23 -2.81 -6.24
CA ARG A 91 12.96 -3.57 -6.23
C ARG A 91 12.02 -3.10 -7.34
N ASP A 92 11.80 -1.80 -7.42
CA ASP A 92 10.84 -1.23 -8.36
C ASP A 92 11.30 -1.43 -9.80
N ALA A 93 12.59 -1.22 -10.11
CA ALA A 93 13.16 -1.45 -11.43
C ALA A 93 13.16 -2.94 -11.83
N ALA A 94 13.51 -3.83 -10.90
CA ALA A 94 13.49 -5.28 -11.15
C ALA A 94 12.07 -5.78 -11.45
N CYS A 95 11.08 -5.30 -10.72
CA CYS A 95 9.69 -5.71 -10.92
C CYS A 95 9.05 -5.07 -12.14
N GLU A 96 9.49 -3.90 -12.56
CA GLU A 96 9.11 -3.31 -13.84
C GLU A 96 9.68 -4.12 -15.00
N PHE A 97 10.93 -4.56 -14.91
CA PHE A 97 11.54 -5.44 -15.92
C PHE A 97 10.78 -6.78 -16.03
N GLU A 98 10.48 -7.45 -14.91
CA GLU A 98 9.73 -8.72 -14.93
C GLU A 98 8.32 -8.53 -15.54
N ALA A 99 7.62 -7.47 -15.18
CA ALA A 99 6.29 -7.15 -15.71
C ALA A 99 6.34 -6.76 -17.19
N GLY A 100 7.42 -6.15 -17.65
CA GLY A 100 7.62 -5.71 -19.02
C GLY A 100 7.55 -6.83 -20.05
N GLN A 101 7.80 -8.08 -19.65
CA GLN A 101 7.64 -9.27 -20.52
C GLN A 101 6.16 -9.47 -20.95
N PHE A 102 5.23 -8.89 -20.21
CA PHE A 102 3.79 -8.96 -20.47
C PHE A 102 3.20 -7.60 -20.83
N GLN A 103 4.03 -6.67 -21.33
CA GLN A 103 3.61 -5.31 -21.65
C GLN A 103 2.42 -5.31 -22.62
N GLY A 104 1.38 -4.53 -22.28
CA GLY A 104 0.10 -4.49 -23.02
C GLY A 104 -0.82 -5.67 -22.74
N GLY A 105 -0.37 -6.68 -21.98
CA GLY A 105 -1.17 -7.85 -21.62
C GLY A 105 -1.73 -7.76 -20.20
N THR A 106 -2.72 -8.60 -19.92
CA THR A 106 -3.43 -8.64 -18.63
C THR A 106 -2.59 -9.20 -17.48
N LEU A 107 -1.48 -9.89 -17.77
CA LEU A 107 -0.59 -10.49 -16.79
C LEU A 107 0.50 -9.55 -16.25
N ALA A 108 0.71 -8.38 -16.86
CA ALA A 108 1.72 -7.43 -16.41
C ALA A 108 1.54 -7.03 -14.93
N SER A 109 0.32 -6.65 -14.54
CA SER A 109 0.02 -6.23 -13.15
C SER A 109 0.17 -7.37 -12.13
N PRO A 110 -0.38 -8.58 -12.33
CA PRO A 110 -0.15 -9.72 -11.44
C PRO A 110 1.33 -10.08 -11.31
N THR A 111 2.09 -10.09 -12.40
CA THR A 111 3.52 -10.38 -12.40
C THR A 111 4.28 -9.35 -11.56
N ARG A 112 4.00 -8.05 -11.75
CA ARG A 112 4.61 -6.99 -10.97
C ARG A 112 4.33 -7.15 -9.47
N LEU A 113 3.09 -7.43 -9.08
CA LEU A 113 2.70 -7.61 -7.67
C LEU A 113 3.38 -8.83 -7.03
N ASN A 114 3.48 -9.93 -7.75
CA ASN A 114 4.20 -11.13 -7.29
C ASN A 114 5.70 -10.86 -7.09
N CYS A 115 6.34 -10.16 -8.02
CA CYS A 115 7.73 -9.73 -7.90
C CYS A 115 7.94 -8.82 -6.69
N LEU A 116 7.11 -7.77 -6.53
CA LEU A 116 7.18 -6.85 -5.39
C LEU A 116 7.05 -7.61 -4.06
N THR A 117 6.11 -8.55 -3.98
CA THR A 117 5.91 -9.38 -2.79
C THR A 117 7.17 -10.19 -2.47
N ARG A 118 7.69 -10.92 -3.44
CA ARG A 118 8.86 -11.80 -3.28
C ARG A 118 10.10 -11.03 -2.84
N ILE A 119 10.43 -9.93 -3.51
CA ILE A 119 11.61 -9.12 -3.20
C ILE A 119 11.45 -8.43 -1.83
N THR A 120 10.23 -7.99 -1.47
CA THR A 120 9.94 -7.38 -0.16
C THR A 120 10.05 -8.40 0.97
N GLN A 121 9.57 -9.62 0.77
CA GLN A 121 9.71 -10.71 1.74
C GLN A 121 11.18 -11.10 1.95
N GLN A 122 11.99 -11.13 0.88
CA GLN A 122 13.42 -11.39 1.01
C GLN A 122 14.11 -10.28 1.81
N ARG A 123 13.83 -9.01 1.51
CA ARG A 123 14.38 -7.89 2.29
C ARG A 123 14.00 -7.95 3.77
N THR A 124 12.78 -8.37 4.06
CA THR A 124 12.33 -8.56 5.45
C THR A 124 13.17 -9.59 6.19
N LYS A 125 13.50 -10.73 5.52
CA LYS A 125 14.39 -11.75 6.10
C LYS A 125 15.78 -11.19 6.37
N ASP A 126 16.36 -10.46 5.40
CA ASP A 126 17.71 -9.88 5.54
C ASP A 126 17.77 -8.89 6.70
N LEU A 127 16.80 -8.00 6.83
CA LEU A 127 16.74 -7.03 7.94
C LEU A 127 16.46 -7.73 9.29
N ASN A 128 15.65 -8.79 9.28
CA ASN A 128 15.37 -9.54 10.50
C ASN A 128 16.61 -10.29 11.00
N SER A 129 17.42 -10.86 10.10
CA SER A 129 18.72 -11.44 10.46
C SER A 129 19.63 -10.40 11.13
N SER A 130 19.76 -9.22 10.53
CA SER A 130 20.51 -8.11 11.13
C SER A 130 19.96 -7.71 12.51
N LEU A 131 18.64 -7.67 12.67
CA LEU A 131 18.01 -7.36 13.96
C LEU A 131 18.34 -8.40 15.03
N GLN A 132 18.35 -9.69 14.67
CA GLN A 132 18.75 -10.77 15.57
C GLN A 132 20.21 -10.64 16.00
N ASP A 133 21.12 -10.30 15.07
CA ASP A 133 22.54 -10.08 15.38
C ASP A 133 22.74 -8.94 16.40
N PHE A 134 21.91 -7.88 16.31
CA PHE A 134 21.95 -6.79 17.30
C PHE A 134 21.36 -7.19 18.66
N ASN A 135 20.39 -8.09 18.71
CA ASN A 135 19.80 -8.55 19.96
C ASN A 135 20.68 -9.55 20.70
N ASN A 136 21.61 -10.22 20.00
CA ASN A 136 22.51 -11.25 20.56
C ASN A 136 23.86 -10.69 21.01
N ARG A 137 24.08 -9.36 20.91
CA ARG A 137 25.30 -8.66 21.38
C ARG A 137 25.10 -8.06 22.74
#